data_0b6d77f547da9d0dee21cb136b78ca3f
#
_entry.id   0b6d77f547da9d0dee21cb136b78ca3f
#
_cell.length_a   1.000
_cell.length_b   1.000
_cell.length_c   1.000
_cell.angle_alpha   90.00
_cell.angle_beta   90.00
_cell.angle_gamma   90.00
#
_symmetry.space_group_name_H-M   'P 1'
#
loop_
_entity.id
_entity.type
_entity.pdbx_description
1 polymer ?
#
loop_
_entity_poly.entity_id
_entity_poly.type
_entity_poly.pdbx_seq_one_letter_code
_entity_poly.pdbx_strand_id
1 'polypeptide(L)'
;MNTIATGAPGVLAAIKRDVELSDEELARATDAGVRTIRRLLSEAERPKRTRLEERIDDLRAIVGILREAYSAEATRSWLMARNRLLDFDRPIDRLGRGEFTAAREAAEAFVDGDYT
;
A
#
# COMPACT_ATOMS: atom_id res chain seq x y z
N MET A 1 -14.27 2.16 22.94
CA MET A 1 -14.36 2.25 22.21
C MET A 1 -13.59 2.06 21.30
N ASN A 2 -13.50 1.93 20.67
CA ASN A 2 -12.91 1.72 19.79
C ASN A 2 -11.99 2.38 19.27
N THR A 3 -11.16 2.24 19.10
CA THR A 3 -10.22 3.01 18.59
C THR A 3 -9.95 2.76 17.25
N ILE A 4 -10.30 3.62 16.44
CA ILE A 4 -10.10 3.47 15.06
C ILE A 4 -8.76 4.06 14.74
N ALA A 5 -7.98 3.34 13.98
CA ALA A 5 -6.70 3.86 13.54
C ALA A 5 -6.96 4.98 12.56
N THR A 6 -6.73 6.21 12.99
CA THR A 6 -7.02 7.37 12.19
C THR A 6 -5.80 8.08 11.69
N GLY A 7 -4.62 7.73 12.13
CA GLY A 7 -3.40 8.37 11.69
C GLY A 7 -2.56 7.44 10.88
N ALA A 8 -1.53 7.98 10.23
CA ALA A 8 -0.65 7.19 9.39
C ALA A 8 -0.03 5.99 10.10
N PRO A 9 0.41 6.10 11.37
CA PRO A 9 0.97 4.92 12.04
C PRO A 9 -0.04 3.81 12.19
N GLY A 10 -1.30 4.15 12.51
CA GLY A 10 -2.34 3.15 12.67
C GLY A 10 -2.71 2.49 11.35
N VAL A 11 -2.80 3.27 10.30
CA VAL A 11 -3.09 2.76 8.97
C VAL A 11 -1.98 1.85 8.49
N LEU A 12 -0.73 2.27 8.69
CA LEU A 12 0.42 1.50 8.25
C LEU A 12 0.48 0.14 8.98
N ALA A 13 0.24 0.16 10.28
CA ALA A 13 0.24 -1.06 11.07
C ALA A 13 -0.89 -2.00 10.61
N ALA A 14 -2.04 -1.44 10.29
CA ALA A 14 -3.16 -2.24 9.81
C ALA A 14 -2.85 -2.89 8.47
N ILE A 15 -2.23 -2.16 7.56
CA ILE A 15 -1.83 -2.72 6.27
C ILE A 15 -0.82 -3.84 6.47
N LYS A 16 0.18 -3.60 7.32
CA LYS A 16 1.21 -4.60 7.57
C LYS A 16 0.59 -5.88 8.11
N ARG A 17 -0.37 -5.75 9.01
CA ARG A 17 -1.02 -6.89 9.63
C ARG A 17 -1.90 -7.63 8.65
N ASP A 18 -2.63 -6.90 7.83
CA ASP A 18 -3.59 -7.49 6.90
C ASP A 18 -2.91 -8.22 5.74
N VAL A 19 -1.93 -7.59 5.12
CA VAL A 19 -1.34 -8.13 3.89
C VAL A 19 0.06 -8.68 4.11
N GLU A 20 0.56 -8.59 5.33
CA GLU A 20 1.86 -9.14 5.73
C GLU A 20 3.02 -8.60 4.90
N LEU A 21 2.98 -7.31 4.62
CA LEU A 21 4.10 -6.66 3.96
C LEU A 21 5.25 -6.47 4.95
N SER A 22 6.46 -6.67 4.48
CA SER A 22 7.63 -6.43 5.30
C SER A 22 7.87 -4.94 5.45
N ASP A 23 8.72 -4.58 6.41
CA ASP A 23 9.08 -3.18 6.60
C ASP A 23 9.72 -2.62 5.34
N GLU A 24 10.53 -3.42 4.67
CA GLU A 24 11.18 -3.01 3.43
C GLU A 24 10.15 -2.80 2.32
N GLU A 25 9.14 -3.65 2.27
CA GLU A 25 8.10 -3.51 1.26
C GLU A 25 7.25 -2.28 1.52
N LEU A 26 6.94 -2.01 2.78
CA LEU A 26 6.23 -0.78 3.14
C LEU A 26 7.05 0.45 2.78
N ALA A 27 8.34 0.39 3.02
CA ALA A 27 9.24 1.50 2.68
C ALA A 27 9.22 1.75 1.18
N ARG A 28 9.25 0.69 0.40
CA ARG A 28 9.23 0.81 -1.06
C ARG A 28 7.93 1.40 -1.56
N ALA A 29 6.82 0.94 -1.03
CA ALA A 29 5.49 1.41 -1.48
C ALA A 29 5.27 2.88 -1.14
N THR A 30 5.93 3.40 -0.13
CA THR A 30 5.69 4.75 0.36
C THR A 30 6.85 5.70 0.08
N ASP A 31 7.90 5.21 -0.57
CA ASP A 31 9.10 5.99 -0.83
C ASP A 31 9.71 6.55 0.46
N ALA A 32 9.73 5.73 1.49
CA ALA A 32 10.30 6.09 2.78
C ALA A 32 11.46 5.17 3.10
N GLY A 33 12.28 5.57 4.05
CA GLY A 33 13.33 4.70 4.54
C GLY A 33 12.77 3.66 5.49
N VAL A 34 13.41 2.50 5.54
CA VAL A 34 12.97 1.43 6.44
C VAL A 34 12.96 1.91 7.89
N ARG A 35 13.94 2.72 8.26
CA ARG A 35 14.03 3.26 9.61
C ARG A 35 12.82 4.10 9.96
N THR A 36 12.38 4.92 9.01
CA THR A 36 11.18 5.73 9.21
C THR A 36 9.95 4.84 9.39
N ILE A 37 9.83 3.81 8.57
CA ILE A 37 8.72 2.86 8.69
C ILE A 37 8.71 2.20 10.06
N ARG A 38 9.87 1.72 10.51
CA ARG A 38 9.96 1.07 11.82
C ARG A 38 9.61 2.02 12.95
N ARG A 39 10.03 3.26 12.83
CA ARG A 39 9.69 4.25 13.86
C ARG A 39 8.19 4.51 13.89
N LEU A 40 7.57 4.64 12.73
CA LEU A 40 6.12 4.85 12.67
C LEU A 40 5.36 3.67 13.23
N LEU A 41 5.84 2.44 13.00
CA LEU A 41 5.17 1.25 13.49
C LEU A 41 5.31 1.09 15.00
N SER A 42 6.40 1.56 15.57
CA SER A 42 6.67 1.36 16.98
C SER A 42 6.20 2.51 17.85
N GLU A 43 5.94 3.67 17.28
CA GLU A 43 5.55 4.85 18.04
C GLU A 43 4.19 5.29 17.62
N ALA A 44 3.44 5.80 18.57
CA ALA A 44 2.12 6.32 18.28
C ALA A 44 2.18 7.72 17.68
N GLU A 45 3.35 8.18 17.36
CA GLU A 45 3.55 9.53 16.90
C GLU A 45 2.95 9.72 15.51
N ARG A 46 2.19 10.77 15.37
CA ARG A 46 1.55 11.05 14.10
C ARG A 46 2.45 11.99 13.30
N PRO A 47 2.86 11.61 12.11
CA PRO A 47 3.64 12.51 11.28
C PRO A 47 2.77 13.66 10.82
N LYS A 48 3.39 14.77 10.48
CA LYS A 48 2.67 15.85 9.85
C LYS A 48 2.19 15.37 8.49
N ARG A 49 1.15 16.04 7.99
CA ARG A 49 0.65 15.68 6.69
C ARG A 49 1.72 15.99 5.66
N THR A 50 2.29 14.96 5.12
CA THR A 50 3.44 15.05 4.26
C THR A 50 3.22 14.13 3.08
N ARG A 51 4.20 14.12 2.18
CA ARG A 51 4.17 13.19 1.06
C ARG A 51 4.09 11.74 1.56
N LEU A 52 4.75 11.45 2.66
CA LEU A 52 4.73 10.10 3.22
C LEU A 52 3.30 9.70 3.60
N GLU A 53 2.57 10.60 4.24
CA GLU A 53 1.20 10.31 4.63
C GLU A 53 0.32 10.08 3.40
N GLU A 54 0.53 10.87 2.35
CA GLU A 54 -0.19 10.66 1.10
C GLU A 54 0.12 9.30 0.49
N ARG A 55 1.36 8.88 0.52
CA ARG A 55 1.75 7.57 0.00
C ARG A 55 1.13 6.44 0.79
N ILE A 56 1.05 6.61 2.10
CA ILE A 56 0.40 5.61 2.96
C ILE A 56 -1.09 5.53 2.61
N ASP A 57 -1.74 6.67 2.41
CA ASP A 57 -3.14 6.68 2.02
C ASP A 57 -3.34 6.01 0.65
N ASP A 58 -2.43 6.25 -0.28
CA ASP A 58 -2.49 5.62 -1.60
C ASP A 58 -2.40 4.09 -1.48
N LEU A 59 -1.45 3.63 -0.70
CA LEU A 59 -1.30 2.19 -0.49
C LEU A 59 -2.54 1.59 0.15
N ARG A 60 -3.08 2.28 1.14
CA ARG A 60 -4.30 1.82 1.80
C ARG A 60 -5.45 1.69 0.81
N ALA A 61 -5.59 2.66 -0.09
CA ALA A 61 -6.67 2.65 -1.06
C ALA A 61 -6.55 1.44 -2.00
N ILE A 62 -5.35 1.16 -2.47
CA ILE A 62 -5.11 0.03 -3.37
C ILE A 62 -5.38 -1.29 -2.66
N VAL A 63 -4.87 -1.44 -1.43
CA VAL A 63 -5.11 -2.64 -0.65
C VAL A 63 -6.61 -2.82 -0.43
N GLY A 64 -7.32 -1.73 -0.16
CA GLY A 64 -8.77 -1.79 0.03
C GLY A 64 -9.51 -2.32 -1.19
N ILE A 65 -9.14 -1.82 -2.37
CA ILE A 65 -9.77 -2.28 -3.62
C ILE A 65 -9.55 -3.79 -3.78
N LEU A 66 -8.33 -4.24 -3.58
CA LEU A 66 -8.00 -5.65 -3.82
C LEU A 66 -8.61 -6.56 -2.76
N ARG A 67 -8.63 -6.11 -1.50
CA ARG A 67 -9.12 -6.95 -0.41
C ARG A 67 -10.63 -7.16 -0.45
N GLU A 68 -11.36 -6.33 -1.18
CA GLU A 68 -12.78 -6.58 -1.35
C GLU A 68 -13.05 -7.81 -2.19
N ALA A 69 -12.13 -8.18 -3.06
CA ALA A 69 -12.34 -9.29 -3.99
C ALA A 69 -11.36 -10.44 -3.79
N TYR A 70 -10.24 -10.21 -3.12
CA TYR A 70 -9.16 -11.18 -3.06
C TYR A 70 -8.64 -11.32 -1.64
N SER A 71 -7.97 -12.46 -1.40
CA SER A 71 -7.35 -12.73 -0.11
C SER A 71 -6.17 -11.81 0.13
N ALA A 72 -5.70 -11.79 1.38
CA ALA A 72 -4.51 -11.04 1.73
C ALA A 72 -3.31 -11.53 0.93
N GLU A 73 -3.19 -12.85 0.78
CA GLU A 73 -2.08 -13.43 0.05
C GLU A 73 -2.11 -13.02 -1.43
N ALA A 74 -3.27 -13.06 -2.05
CA ALA A 74 -3.40 -12.67 -3.44
C ALA A 74 -3.13 -11.18 -3.62
N THR A 75 -3.55 -10.36 -2.67
CA THR A 75 -3.29 -8.92 -2.69
C THR A 75 -1.80 -8.66 -2.62
N ARG A 76 -1.10 -9.34 -1.71
CA ARG A 76 0.34 -9.18 -1.60
C ARG A 76 1.04 -9.59 -2.90
N SER A 77 0.62 -10.73 -3.46
CA SER A 77 1.22 -11.21 -4.70
C SER A 77 1.02 -10.21 -5.83
N TRP A 78 -0.16 -9.61 -5.91
CA TRP A 78 -0.43 -8.63 -6.95
C TRP A 78 0.50 -7.41 -6.82
N LEU A 79 0.69 -6.93 -5.60
CA LEU A 79 1.55 -5.77 -5.36
C LEU A 79 2.99 -6.03 -5.78
N MET A 80 3.44 -7.27 -5.67
CA MET A 80 4.84 -7.61 -5.88
C MET A 80 5.13 -8.15 -7.26
N ALA A 81 4.12 -8.46 -8.05
CA ALA A 81 4.33 -9.08 -9.36
C ALA A 81 4.41 -8.01 -10.44
N ARG A 82 5.20 -8.27 -11.48
CA ARG A 82 5.23 -7.39 -12.63
C ARG A 82 3.87 -7.36 -13.27
N ASN A 83 3.43 -6.19 -13.68
CA ASN A 83 2.07 -5.98 -14.12
C ASN A 83 2.07 -5.42 -15.54
N ARG A 84 1.39 -6.14 -16.43
CA ARG A 84 1.32 -5.77 -17.82
C ARG A 84 0.73 -4.38 -18.03
N LEU A 85 -0.27 -4.02 -17.24
CA LEU A 85 -0.92 -2.72 -17.35
C LEU A 85 -0.05 -1.57 -16.85
N LEU A 86 1.05 -1.90 -16.19
CA LEU A 86 2.00 -0.93 -15.66
C LEU A 86 3.34 -1.04 -16.37
N ASP A 87 3.32 -1.43 -17.64
CA ASP A 87 4.54 -1.58 -18.45
C ASP A 87 5.51 -2.55 -17.79
N PHE A 88 4.98 -3.57 -17.13
CA PHE A 88 5.72 -4.62 -16.44
C PHE A 88 6.48 -4.13 -15.21
N ASP A 89 6.15 -2.94 -14.72
CA ASP A 89 6.59 -2.53 -13.39
C ASP A 89 5.73 -3.22 -12.34
N ARG A 90 6.27 -3.34 -11.14
CA ARG A 90 5.48 -3.87 -10.03
C ARG A 90 4.61 -2.74 -9.47
N PRO A 91 3.37 -3.05 -9.08
CA PRO A 91 2.52 -2.00 -8.51
C PRO A 91 3.15 -1.30 -7.29
N ILE A 92 3.87 -2.06 -6.47
CA ILE A 92 4.51 -1.47 -5.30
C ILE A 92 5.51 -0.38 -5.69
N ASP A 93 6.19 -0.53 -6.82
CA ASP A 93 7.15 0.47 -7.28
C ASP A 93 6.45 1.71 -7.83
N ARG A 94 5.34 1.50 -8.55
CA ARG A 94 4.57 2.64 -9.05
C ARG A 94 3.98 3.45 -7.92
N LEU A 95 3.51 2.79 -6.87
CA LEU A 95 3.02 3.47 -5.69
C LEU A 95 4.11 4.31 -5.04
N GLY A 96 5.31 3.77 -4.94
CA GLY A 96 6.43 4.51 -4.36
C GLY A 96 6.77 5.75 -5.15
N ARG A 97 6.53 5.74 -6.46
CA ARG A 97 6.76 6.92 -7.29
C ARG A 97 5.63 7.93 -7.23
N GLY A 98 4.57 7.62 -6.51
CA GLY A 98 3.41 8.50 -6.42
C GLY A 98 2.46 8.38 -7.59
N GLU A 99 2.57 7.32 -8.37
CA GLU A 99 1.73 7.12 -9.54
C GLU A 99 0.47 6.37 -9.16
N PHE A 100 -0.29 6.97 -8.27
CA PHE A 100 -1.47 6.34 -7.69
C PHE A 100 -2.53 6.01 -8.74
N THR A 101 -2.78 6.94 -9.67
CA THR A 101 -3.85 6.75 -10.66
C THR A 101 -3.59 5.51 -11.50
N ALA A 102 -2.36 5.33 -11.95
CA ALA A 102 -2.01 4.16 -12.75
C ALA A 102 -2.17 2.88 -11.95
N ALA A 103 -1.71 2.88 -10.70
CA ALA A 103 -1.84 1.70 -9.85
C ALA A 103 -3.30 1.39 -9.55
N ARG A 104 -4.12 2.42 -9.32
CA ARG A 104 -5.54 2.24 -9.04
C ARG A 104 -6.26 1.65 -10.24
N GLU A 105 -5.99 2.17 -11.43
CA GLU A 105 -6.63 1.67 -12.63
C GLU A 105 -6.26 0.20 -12.86
N ALA A 106 -5.01 -0.15 -12.61
CA ALA A 106 -4.59 -1.54 -12.76
C ALA A 106 -5.25 -2.44 -11.73
N ALA A 107 -5.41 -1.96 -10.50
CA ALA A 107 -6.08 -2.73 -9.45
C ALA A 107 -7.56 -2.93 -9.77
N GLU A 108 -8.22 -1.89 -10.25
CA GLU A 108 -9.63 -1.99 -10.62
C GLU A 108 -9.83 -2.94 -11.78
N ALA A 109 -8.93 -2.89 -12.76
CA ALA A 109 -9.00 -3.81 -13.89
C ALA A 109 -8.82 -5.25 -13.44
N PHE A 110 -7.93 -5.48 -12.48
CA PHE A 110 -7.69 -6.81 -11.95
C PHE A 110 -8.94 -7.34 -11.24
N VAL A 111 -9.55 -6.50 -10.42
CA VAL A 111 -10.76 -6.89 -9.68
C VAL A 111 -11.91 -7.14 -10.66
N ASP A 112 -12.02 -6.34 -11.71
CA ASP A 112 -13.07 -6.49 -12.69
C ASP A 112 -12.83 -7.61 -13.69
N GLY A 113 -11.62 -8.19 -13.69
CA GLY A 113 -11.27 -9.25 -14.63
C GLY A 113 -10.97 -8.74 -16.04
N ASP A 114 -10.63 -7.47 -16.16
CA ASP A 114 -10.43 -6.81 -17.46
C ASP A 114 -9.01 -6.75 -17.92
N TYR A 115 -8.13 -7.49 -17.28
CA TYR A 115 -6.74 -7.39 -17.60
C TYR A 115 -6.36 -8.51 -18.51
N THR A 116 -6.49 -8.49 -19.65
CA THR A 116 -6.06 -9.61 -20.50
C THR A 116 -4.64 -9.48 -21.00
#